data_296c903faef093410bdbfe5cf67bef5a
#
_entry.id   296c903faef093410bdbfe5cf67bef5a
#
_cell.length_a   1.000
_cell.length_b   1.000
_cell.length_c   1.000
_cell.angle_alpha   90.00
_cell.angle_beta   90.00
_cell.angle_gamma   90.00
#
_symmetry.space_group_name_H-M   'P 1'
#
loop_
_entity.id
_entity.type
_entity.pdbx_description
1 polymer ?
#
loop_
_entity_poly.entity_id
_entity_poly.type
_entity_poly.pdbx_seq_one_letter_code
_entity_poly.pdbx_strand_id
1 'polypeptide(L)'
;MPPPASASPSPAAVPEPQAEIASLPPAAAPAAPVRAVHQGEVRAALLLPLSGSQAAIGQALSNAAQLALFEIADAKFNLIPLDTKGTAEGAAAAAQAAMAQGADIVLGPVFSYEVKAAAPVIREQAIPLLAYTTDRSVAGTGIYALGFLPGPQVARVLAHAREQGLRRIGVLARSDDYGRAVADAAREAVAIQGLELVAVDYYDPAATDFTQVVKRFSARRGVTPKGVPGSAYDAVLLPDDGVRLRNIASLLSYYMSEGGAEVPRLLGTLLWDDPKLAAEPALAGGWYPAPSAAGHVAFEQRYAKAFGTLSPRLSGLAGIAYDSAALAAALARNGMGDYGSATLQNPNGFAGVDGIFRLGANGIAERGLTVKEIAPTGAREVGTAPSAFQ
;
A
#
# COMPACT_ATOMS: atom_id res chain seq x y z
N MET A 1 -42.16 -16.32 85.39
CA MET A 1 -41.03 -15.59 84.80
C MET A 1 -39.78 -16.41 84.94
N PRO A 2 -39.24 -16.93 83.87
CA PRO A 2 -37.93 -17.56 83.86
C PRO A 2 -36.82 -16.51 83.62
N PRO A 3 -35.62 -16.74 84.11
CA PRO A 3 -34.49 -15.80 84.03
C PRO A 3 -33.81 -15.82 82.66
N PRO A 4 -33.08 -14.76 82.33
CA PRO A 4 -32.50 -14.59 80.97
C PRO A 4 -31.27 -15.48 80.77
N ALA A 5 -31.16 -16.03 79.56
CA ALA A 5 -30.05 -16.90 79.13
C ALA A 5 -28.78 -16.06 78.92
N SER A 6 -27.68 -16.59 79.48
CA SER A 6 -26.32 -16.08 79.31
C SER A 6 -25.86 -16.18 77.84
N ALA A 7 -25.36 -15.06 77.31
CA ALA A 7 -24.69 -15.01 76.00
C ALA A 7 -23.27 -15.60 76.12
N SER A 8 -22.96 -16.60 75.27
CA SER A 8 -21.62 -17.08 75.04
C SER A 8 -20.75 -16.12 74.27
N PRO A 9 -19.47 -15.97 74.57
CA PRO A 9 -18.57 -15.10 73.81
C PRO A 9 -18.21 -15.71 72.45
N SER A 10 -18.26 -14.85 71.45
CA SER A 10 -17.81 -15.14 70.06
C SER A 10 -16.29 -15.37 70.03
N PRO A 11 -15.80 -16.32 69.26
CA PRO A 11 -14.35 -16.55 69.12
C PRO A 11 -13.69 -15.43 68.36
N ALA A 12 -12.53 -14.99 68.88
CA ALA A 12 -11.68 -13.95 68.26
C ALA A 12 -11.18 -14.39 66.91
N ALA A 13 -11.34 -13.51 65.93
CA ALA A 13 -10.79 -13.67 64.57
C ALA A 13 -9.25 -13.72 64.60
N VAL A 14 -8.67 -14.80 64.05
CA VAL A 14 -7.24 -14.94 63.79
C VAL A 14 -6.93 -14.07 62.57
N PRO A 15 -5.90 -13.21 62.62
CA PRO A 15 -5.49 -12.46 61.43
C PRO A 15 -4.87 -13.40 60.40
N GLU A 16 -5.41 -13.40 59.18
CA GLU A 16 -4.80 -14.03 58.02
C GLU A 16 -3.46 -13.34 57.71
N PRO A 17 -2.40 -14.11 57.33
CA PRO A 17 -1.14 -13.50 56.89
C PRO A 17 -1.37 -12.86 55.53
N GLN A 18 -1.28 -11.55 55.46
CA GLN A 18 -1.17 -10.81 54.19
C GLN A 18 0.14 -11.23 53.50
N ALA A 19 0.01 -12.01 52.45
CA ALA A 19 1.13 -12.25 51.53
C ALA A 19 1.48 -10.94 50.82
N GLU A 20 2.59 -10.36 51.22
CA GLU A 20 3.24 -9.24 50.55
C GLU A 20 3.68 -9.73 49.18
N ILE A 21 2.89 -9.41 48.14
CA ILE A 21 3.29 -9.66 46.75
C ILE A 21 4.41 -8.68 46.44
N ALA A 22 5.64 -9.12 46.63
CA ALA A 22 6.81 -8.41 46.12
C ALA A 22 6.65 -8.26 44.59
N SER A 23 6.38 -7.03 44.16
CA SER A 23 6.37 -6.67 42.72
C SER A 23 7.78 -6.95 42.18
N LEU A 24 7.92 -7.98 41.36
CA LEU A 24 9.08 -8.19 40.52
C LEU A 24 9.29 -6.95 39.65
N PRO A 25 10.50 -6.40 39.57
CA PRO A 25 10.76 -5.33 38.62
C PRO A 25 10.42 -5.80 37.21
N PRO A 26 9.86 -4.95 36.35
CA PRO A 26 9.54 -5.33 34.99
C PRO A 26 10.79 -5.90 34.34
N ALA A 27 10.65 -7.09 33.74
CA ALA A 27 11.73 -7.72 32.99
C ALA A 27 12.26 -6.70 31.97
N ALA A 28 13.53 -6.38 32.06
CA ALA A 28 14.17 -5.51 31.07
C ALA A 28 13.92 -6.10 29.70
N ALA A 29 13.35 -5.30 28.80
CA ALA A 29 13.20 -5.69 27.40
C ALA A 29 14.58 -6.18 26.89
N PRO A 30 14.66 -7.26 26.12
CA PRO A 30 15.94 -7.73 25.59
C PRO A 30 16.60 -6.58 24.86
N ALA A 31 17.82 -6.24 25.30
CA ALA A 31 18.62 -5.22 24.64
C ALA A 31 18.75 -5.59 23.17
N ALA A 32 18.39 -4.66 22.28
CA ALA A 32 18.60 -4.84 20.86
C ALA A 32 20.05 -5.24 20.61
N PRO A 33 20.35 -6.21 19.72
CA PRO A 33 21.70 -6.64 19.47
C PRO A 33 22.56 -5.42 19.08
N VAL A 34 23.67 -5.22 19.80
CA VAL A 34 24.63 -4.15 19.52
C VAL A 34 25.24 -4.47 18.15
N ARG A 35 24.83 -3.74 17.12
CA ARG A 35 25.37 -3.86 15.77
C ARG A 35 26.85 -3.48 15.76
N ALA A 36 27.66 -4.26 15.05
CA ALA A 36 28.99 -3.85 14.67
C ALA A 36 28.87 -2.61 13.75
N VAL A 37 29.18 -1.44 14.28
CA VAL A 37 29.28 -0.21 13.49
C VAL A 37 30.47 -0.37 12.55
N HIS A 38 30.22 -0.59 11.28
CA HIS A 38 31.25 -0.64 10.25
C HIS A 38 31.75 0.79 10.00
N GLN A 39 32.74 1.25 10.83
CA GLN A 39 33.54 2.49 10.68
C GLN A 39 32.93 3.59 9.76
N GLY A 40 31.62 3.90 9.92
CA GLY A 40 30.95 4.97 9.18
C GLY A 40 30.60 4.65 7.72
N GLU A 41 30.64 3.38 7.29
CA GLU A 41 30.12 2.90 6.01
C GLU A 41 28.75 2.27 6.20
N VAL A 42 27.76 2.67 5.40
CA VAL A 42 26.41 2.12 5.39
C VAL A 42 26.27 1.09 4.28
N ARG A 43 25.68 -0.06 4.59
CA ARG A 43 25.46 -1.18 3.69
C ARG A 43 23.99 -1.43 3.47
N ALA A 44 23.50 -1.18 2.27
CA ALA A 44 22.15 -1.49 1.85
C ALA A 44 22.15 -2.76 0.99
N ALA A 45 21.50 -3.83 1.44
CA ALA A 45 21.34 -5.03 0.63
C ALA A 45 20.16 -4.85 -0.33
N LEU A 46 20.34 -5.13 -1.62
CA LEU A 46 19.32 -5.04 -2.65
C LEU A 46 18.96 -6.45 -3.13
N LEU A 47 17.84 -7.00 -2.64
CA LEU A 47 17.36 -8.34 -2.94
C LEU A 47 16.46 -8.30 -4.18
N LEU A 48 16.95 -8.82 -5.31
CA LEU A 48 16.22 -8.80 -6.59
C LEU A 48 16.39 -10.11 -7.34
N PRO A 49 15.44 -10.50 -8.20
CA PRO A 49 15.56 -11.65 -9.09
C PRO A 49 16.50 -11.31 -10.26
N LEU A 50 17.83 -11.37 -10.03
CA LEU A 50 18.83 -11.00 -11.03
C LEU A 50 19.10 -12.10 -12.05
N SER A 51 18.62 -13.32 -11.76
CA SER A 51 18.67 -14.47 -12.67
C SER A 51 17.29 -15.16 -12.77
N GLY A 52 17.18 -16.16 -13.66
CA GLY A 52 15.94 -16.92 -13.88
C GLY A 52 14.91 -16.18 -14.75
N SER A 53 13.65 -16.63 -14.69
CA SER A 53 12.56 -16.14 -15.56
C SER A 53 12.18 -14.67 -15.30
N GLN A 54 12.51 -14.15 -14.14
CA GLN A 54 12.18 -12.78 -13.71
C GLN A 54 13.39 -11.82 -13.80
N ALA A 55 14.49 -12.25 -14.39
CA ALA A 55 15.74 -11.48 -14.46
C ALA A 55 15.56 -10.08 -15.08
N ALA A 56 14.69 -9.95 -16.08
CA ALA A 56 14.40 -8.65 -16.71
C ALA A 56 13.79 -7.64 -15.71
N ILE A 57 12.94 -8.11 -14.79
CA ILE A 57 12.40 -7.27 -13.70
C ILE A 57 13.54 -6.87 -12.77
N GLY A 58 14.31 -7.84 -12.28
CA GLY A 58 15.42 -7.59 -11.36
C GLY A 58 16.44 -6.59 -11.93
N GLN A 59 16.80 -6.73 -13.21
CA GLN A 59 17.74 -5.83 -13.87
C GLN A 59 17.20 -4.40 -13.97
N ALA A 60 15.92 -4.24 -14.34
CA ALA A 60 15.31 -2.91 -14.41
C ALA A 60 15.30 -2.20 -13.05
N LEU A 61 15.00 -2.93 -11.99
CA LEU A 61 14.99 -2.39 -10.62
C LEU A 61 16.39 -2.11 -10.09
N SER A 62 17.36 -2.98 -10.40
CA SER A 62 18.77 -2.77 -10.09
C SER A 62 19.30 -1.49 -10.74
N ASN A 63 18.98 -1.27 -12.02
CA ASN A 63 19.33 -0.06 -12.75
C ASN A 63 18.71 1.19 -12.10
N ALA A 64 17.46 1.12 -11.66
CA ALA A 64 16.79 2.24 -10.97
C ALA A 64 17.46 2.56 -9.62
N ALA A 65 17.78 1.54 -8.84
CA ALA A 65 18.51 1.72 -7.58
C ALA A 65 19.92 2.28 -7.81
N GLN A 66 20.63 1.84 -8.86
CA GLN A 66 21.93 2.40 -9.24
C GLN A 66 21.82 3.87 -9.67
N LEU A 67 20.75 4.25 -10.40
CA LEU A 67 20.52 5.65 -10.77
C LEU A 67 20.40 6.53 -9.52
N ALA A 68 19.62 6.10 -8.53
CA ALA A 68 19.51 6.81 -7.25
C ALA A 68 20.86 6.93 -6.54
N LEU A 69 21.67 5.87 -6.58
CA LEU A 69 23.00 5.85 -6.00
C LEU A 69 23.91 6.90 -6.64
N PHE A 70 23.95 6.97 -7.97
CA PHE A 70 24.76 7.97 -8.69
C PHE A 70 24.32 9.41 -8.43
N GLU A 71 23.05 9.64 -8.17
CA GLU A 71 22.51 10.99 -7.95
C GLU A 71 22.60 11.45 -6.50
N ILE A 72 22.55 10.54 -5.52
CA ILE A 72 22.30 10.88 -4.11
C ILE A 72 23.37 10.37 -3.16
N ALA A 73 23.94 9.18 -3.40
CA ALA A 73 24.87 8.55 -2.46
C ALA A 73 26.21 9.28 -2.37
N ASP A 74 26.83 9.19 -1.21
CA ASP A 74 28.23 9.54 -1.01
C ASP A 74 29.13 8.29 -1.01
N ALA A 75 30.43 8.48 -0.88
CA ALA A 75 31.43 7.40 -0.91
C ALA A 75 31.31 6.40 0.26
N LYS A 76 30.45 6.69 1.25
CA LYS A 76 30.25 5.86 2.44
C LYS A 76 29.01 4.97 2.35
N PHE A 77 28.25 5.08 1.26
CA PHE A 77 27.08 4.24 1.02
C PHE A 77 27.42 3.12 0.03
N ASN A 78 27.22 1.87 0.46
CA ASN A 78 27.49 0.69 -0.33
C ASN A 78 26.19 -0.07 -0.61
N LEU A 79 25.82 -0.17 -1.88
CA LEU A 79 24.69 -0.98 -2.34
C LEU A 79 25.15 -2.37 -2.73
N ILE A 80 24.60 -3.41 -2.08
CA ILE A 80 25.01 -4.81 -2.24
C ILE A 80 23.87 -5.56 -2.98
N PRO A 81 23.98 -5.75 -4.30
CA PRO A 81 22.98 -6.54 -5.04
C PRO A 81 23.11 -8.03 -4.72
N LEU A 82 21.99 -8.66 -4.37
CA LEU A 82 21.89 -10.08 -4.02
C LEU A 82 20.77 -10.73 -4.85
N ASP A 83 21.10 -11.83 -5.51
CA ASP A 83 20.20 -12.53 -6.41
C ASP A 83 19.23 -13.45 -5.65
N THR A 84 17.93 -13.16 -5.72
CA THR A 84 16.86 -14.01 -5.18
C THR A 84 16.44 -15.11 -6.13
N LYS A 85 16.90 -15.10 -7.37
CA LYS A 85 16.54 -16.03 -8.45
C LYS A 85 15.03 -16.07 -8.75
N GLY A 86 14.24 -15.16 -8.16
CA GLY A 86 12.78 -15.16 -8.24
C GLY A 86 12.14 -16.33 -7.49
N THR A 87 12.78 -16.85 -6.43
CA THR A 87 12.28 -17.99 -5.64
C THR A 87 12.32 -17.71 -4.15
N ALA A 88 11.49 -18.42 -3.38
CA ALA A 88 11.46 -18.31 -1.92
C ALA A 88 12.80 -18.72 -1.29
N GLU A 89 13.38 -19.82 -1.78
CA GLU A 89 14.66 -20.34 -1.30
C GLU A 89 15.81 -19.37 -1.62
N GLY A 90 15.82 -18.82 -2.84
CA GLY A 90 16.80 -17.81 -3.26
C GLY A 90 16.71 -16.54 -2.42
N ALA A 91 15.49 -16.08 -2.11
CA ALA A 91 15.28 -14.91 -1.26
C ALA A 91 15.75 -15.14 0.19
N ALA A 92 15.49 -16.31 0.76
CA ALA A 92 16.01 -16.68 2.08
C ALA A 92 17.55 -16.72 2.09
N ALA A 93 18.17 -17.32 1.08
CA ALA A 93 19.63 -17.35 0.94
C ALA A 93 20.23 -15.94 0.75
N ALA A 94 19.60 -15.10 -0.06
CA ALA A 94 19.99 -13.70 -0.24
C ALA A 94 19.88 -12.90 1.08
N ALA A 95 18.82 -13.12 1.86
CA ALA A 95 18.68 -12.51 3.18
C ALA A 95 19.80 -12.93 4.15
N GLN A 96 20.16 -14.23 4.17
CA GLN A 96 21.30 -14.71 4.98
C GLN A 96 22.62 -14.06 4.53
N ALA A 97 22.84 -13.96 3.22
CA ALA A 97 24.03 -13.30 2.66
C ALA A 97 24.07 -11.81 3.01
N ALA A 98 22.92 -11.12 3.01
CA ALA A 98 22.81 -9.73 3.44
C ALA A 98 23.24 -9.56 4.92
N MET A 99 22.76 -10.45 5.79
CA MET A 99 23.13 -10.43 7.20
C MET A 99 24.61 -10.73 7.41
N ALA A 100 25.16 -11.73 6.71
CA ALA A 100 26.58 -12.07 6.78
C ALA A 100 27.49 -10.92 6.29
N GLN A 101 27.00 -10.10 5.36
CA GLN A 101 27.71 -8.91 4.86
C GLN A 101 27.46 -7.65 5.71
N GLY A 102 26.71 -7.77 6.80
CA GLY A 102 26.45 -6.68 7.73
C GLY A 102 25.56 -5.58 7.15
N ALA A 103 24.51 -5.95 6.41
CA ALA A 103 23.55 -4.98 5.89
C ALA A 103 22.86 -4.21 7.01
N ASP A 104 22.71 -2.89 6.84
CA ASP A 104 22.01 -1.98 7.76
C ASP A 104 20.53 -1.81 7.38
N ILE A 105 20.21 -2.01 6.13
CA ILE A 105 18.86 -1.95 5.56
C ILE A 105 18.75 -2.93 4.39
N VAL A 106 17.58 -3.49 4.18
CA VAL A 106 17.28 -4.38 3.04
C VAL A 106 16.25 -3.72 2.13
N LEU A 107 16.56 -3.62 0.84
CA LEU A 107 15.72 -3.09 -0.22
C LEU A 107 15.22 -4.25 -1.09
N GLY A 108 13.94 -4.27 -1.47
CA GLY A 108 13.32 -5.46 -2.02
C GLY A 108 12.94 -6.46 -0.91
N PRO A 109 12.60 -7.71 -1.26
CA PRO A 109 12.40 -8.21 -2.61
C PRO A 109 11.07 -7.77 -3.27
N VAL A 110 10.81 -8.30 -4.48
CA VAL A 110 9.65 -7.89 -5.30
C VAL A 110 8.40 -8.67 -4.93
N PHE A 111 8.50 -9.98 -4.85
CA PHE A 111 7.33 -10.87 -4.73
C PHE A 111 7.01 -11.20 -3.27
N SER A 112 5.72 -11.31 -2.95
CA SER A 112 5.28 -11.56 -1.57
C SER A 112 5.81 -12.88 -0.99
N TYR A 113 5.95 -13.92 -1.79
CA TYR A 113 6.53 -15.20 -1.36
C TYR A 113 8.03 -15.08 -1.04
N GLU A 114 8.77 -14.22 -1.77
CA GLU A 114 10.16 -13.89 -1.45
C GLU A 114 10.26 -13.12 -0.13
N VAL A 115 9.36 -12.14 0.08
CA VAL A 115 9.30 -11.40 1.35
C VAL A 115 9.01 -12.35 2.52
N LYS A 116 8.04 -13.26 2.37
CA LYS A 116 7.71 -14.27 3.40
C LYS A 116 8.90 -15.16 3.75
N ALA A 117 9.74 -15.47 2.78
CA ALA A 117 10.93 -16.32 2.98
C ALA A 117 12.12 -15.53 3.59
N ALA A 118 12.33 -14.28 3.20
CA ALA A 118 13.41 -13.43 3.70
C ALA A 118 13.14 -12.85 5.09
N ALA A 119 11.87 -12.52 5.38
CA ALA A 119 11.46 -11.79 6.58
C ALA A 119 11.90 -12.44 7.92
N PRO A 120 11.82 -13.76 8.14
CA PRO A 120 12.28 -14.36 9.39
C PRO A 120 13.75 -14.07 9.68
N VAL A 121 14.63 -14.23 8.67
CA VAL A 121 16.08 -14.02 8.79
C VAL A 121 16.39 -12.55 9.15
N ILE A 122 15.69 -11.62 8.51
CA ILE A 122 15.92 -10.18 8.67
C ILE A 122 15.39 -9.68 10.02
N ARG A 123 14.23 -10.20 10.46
CA ARG A 123 13.64 -9.85 11.77
C ARG A 123 14.51 -10.24 12.95
N GLU A 124 15.20 -11.40 12.88
CA GLU A 124 16.11 -11.84 13.93
C GLU A 124 17.22 -10.82 14.22
N GLN A 125 17.61 -10.04 13.20
CA GLN A 125 18.63 -9.03 13.31
C GLN A 125 18.07 -7.61 13.53
N ALA A 126 16.74 -7.47 13.66
CA ALA A 126 16.02 -6.20 13.80
C ALA A 126 16.37 -5.18 12.68
N ILE A 127 16.60 -5.67 11.46
CA ILE A 127 16.94 -4.85 10.29
C ILE A 127 15.67 -4.49 9.52
N PRO A 128 15.47 -3.23 9.10
CA PRO A 128 14.31 -2.88 8.30
C PRO A 128 14.42 -3.43 6.89
N LEU A 129 13.25 -3.88 6.37
CA LEU A 129 13.09 -4.38 5.02
C LEU A 129 12.06 -3.53 4.28
N LEU A 130 12.46 -2.92 3.17
CA LEU A 130 11.62 -2.12 2.28
C LEU A 130 11.22 -2.95 1.06
N ALA A 131 10.12 -3.72 1.17
CA ALA A 131 9.66 -4.65 0.15
C ALA A 131 8.89 -3.95 -0.98
N TYR A 132 9.09 -4.35 -2.23
CA TYR A 132 8.44 -3.75 -3.40
C TYR A 132 7.08 -4.37 -3.74
N THR A 133 6.53 -5.14 -2.81
CA THR A 133 5.26 -5.85 -2.96
C THR A 133 4.04 -4.98 -2.67
N THR A 134 2.90 -5.36 -3.23
CA THR A 134 1.57 -4.82 -2.91
C THR A 134 0.79 -5.71 -1.93
N ASP A 135 1.36 -6.82 -1.47
CA ASP A 135 0.73 -7.73 -0.50
C ASP A 135 0.88 -7.18 0.93
N ARG A 136 -0.20 -6.61 1.46
CA ARG A 136 -0.24 -6.08 2.82
C ARG A 136 -0.01 -7.13 3.91
N SER A 137 -0.21 -8.41 3.60
CA SER A 137 -0.10 -9.50 4.59
C SER A 137 1.34 -9.74 5.07
N VAL A 138 2.32 -9.27 4.32
CA VAL A 138 3.74 -9.39 4.68
C VAL A 138 4.25 -8.22 5.50
N ALA A 139 3.51 -7.10 5.51
CA ALA A 139 3.87 -5.89 6.23
C ALA A 139 3.73 -6.06 7.75
N GLY A 140 4.47 -5.28 8.51
CA GLY A 140 4.45 -5.29 9.98
C GLY A 140 5.74 -4.75 10.57
N THR A 141 6.03 -5.09 11.81
CA THR A 141 7.22 -4.57 12.52
C THR A 141 8.50 -4.79 11.71
N GLY A 142 9.14 -3.70 11.30
CA GLY A 142 10.40 -3.70 10.55
C GLY A 142 10.27 -4.09 9.08
N ILE A 143 9.08 -4.44 8.59
CA ILE A 143 8.85 -4.79 7.18
C ILE A 143 7.82 -3.83 6.60
N TYR A 144 8.24 -3.09 5.57
CA TYR A 144 7.45 -2.06 4.91
C TYR A 144 7.13 -2.46 3.48
N ALA A 145 5.83 -2.56 3.16
CA ALA A 145 5.37 -2.79 1.79
C ALA A 145 5.26 -1.45 1.05
N LEU A 146 6.13 -1.22 0.06
CA LEU A 146 6.26 0.04 -0.67
C LEU A 146 5.42 0.09 -1.94
N GLY A 147 4.86 -1.03 -2.38
CA GLY A 147 4.02 -1.09 -3.57
C GLY A 147 2.84 -0.12 -3.51
N PHE A 148 2.20 0.11 -4.65
CA PHE A 148 0.96 0.89 -4.71
C PHE A 148 -0.21 0.05 -4.19
N LEU A 149 -0.34 -0.02 -2.87
CA LEU A 149 -1.36 -0.82 -2.21
C LEU A 149 -2.78 -0.30 -2.48
N PRO A 150 -3.81 -1.17 -2.53
CA PRO A 150 -5.21 -0.77 -2.74
C PRO A 150 -5.73 0.23 -1.72
N GLY A 151 -5.38 0.09 -0.44
CA GLY A 151 -5.89 0.93 0.66
C GLY A 151 -5.69 2.43 0.41
N PRO A 152 -4.46 2.93 0.27
CA PRO A 152 -4.19 4.34 -0.03
C PRO A 152 -4.83 4.84 -1.32
N GLN A 153 -4.90 4.00 -2.36
CA GLN A 153 -5.55 4.34 -3.62
C GLN A 153 -7.05 4.59 -3.45
N VAL A 154 -7.74 3.65 -2.80
CA VAL A 154 -9.18 3.74 -2.54
C VAL A 154 -9.49 4.91 -1.63
N ALA A 155 -8.72 5.09 -0.55
CA ALA A 155 -8.89 6.22 0.36
C ALA A 155 -8.79 7.56 -0.38
N ARG A 156 -7.83 7.69 -1.32
CA ARG A 156 -7.60 8.93 -2.09
C ARG A 156 -8.75 9.24 -3.05
N VAL A 157 -9.21 8.25 -3.84
CA VAL A 157 -10.28 8.51 -4.81
C VAL A 157 -11.62 8.73 -4.13
N LEU A 158 -11.89 8.06 -3.01
CA LEU A 158 -13.11 8.29 -2.22
C LEU A 158 -13.09 9.64 -1.50
N ALA A 159 -11.92 10.10 -1.01
CA ALA A 159 -11.77 11.44 -0.47
C ALA A 159 -12.12 12.51 -1.52
N HIS A 160 -11.59 12.34 -2.74
CA HIS A 160 -11.93 13.25 -3.83
C HIS A 160 -13.43 13.19 -4.18
N ALA A 161 -14.01 12.00 -4.26
CA ALA A 161 -15.45 11.85 -4.50
C ALA A 161 -16.28 12.58 -3.43
N ARG A 162 -15.89 12.48 -2.16
CA ARG A 162 -16.51 13.20 -1.05
C ARG A 162 -16.37 14.72 -1.20
N GLU A 163 -15.21 15.22 -1.59
CA GLU A 163 -14.95 16.65 -1.85
C GLU A 163 -15.86 17.19 -2.95
N GLN A 164 -16.18 16.35 -3.96
CA GLN A 164 -17.11 16.65 -5.04
C GLN A 164 -18.60 16.43 -4.67
N GLY A 165 -18.89 16.14 -3.38
CA GLY A 165 -20.26 15.99 -2.89
C GLY A 165 -20.89 14.61 -3.09
N LEU A 166 -20.15 13.61 -3.60
CA LEU A 166 -20.63 12.25 -3.76
C LEU A 166 -20.55 11.53 -2.41
N ARG A 167 -21.62 10.88 -1.99
CA ARG A 167 -21.74 10.30 -0.65
C ARG A 167 -22.03 8.79 -0.67
N ARG A 168 -22.79 8.31 -1.65
CA ARG A 168 -23.30 6.94 -1.72
C ARG A 168 -22.44 6.13 -2.69
N ILE A 169 -21.68 5.22 -2.15
CA ILE A 169 -20.67 4.46 -2.88
C ILE A 169 -21.16 3.03 -3.11
N GLY A 170 -21.13 2.57 -4.36
CA GLY A 170 -21.21 1.17 -4.72
C GLY A 170 -19.84 0.61 -5.06
N VAL A 171 -19.61 -0.67 -4.81
CA VAL A 171 -18.41 -1.38 -5.23
C VAL A 171 -18.81 -2.60 -6.05
N LEU A 172 -18.31 -2.70 -7.26
CA LEU A 172 -18.46 -3.87 -8.11
C LEU A 172 -17.08 -4.43 -8.43
N ALA A 173 -16.65 -5.45 -7.70
CA ALA A 173 -15.28 -5.94 -7.71
C ALA A 173 -15.16 -7.37 -8.23
N ARG A 174 -13.96 -7.73 -8.70
CA ARG A 174 -13.60 -9.14 -9.00
C ARG A 174 -13.62 -9.96 -7.71
N SER A 175 -13.95 -11.25 -7.81
CA SER A 175 -13.99 -12.17 -6.66
C SER A 175 -12.62 -12.76 -6.28
N ASP A 176 -11.52 -12.26 -6.85
CA ASP A 176 -10.14 -12.62 -6.51
C ASP A 176 -9.59 -11.82 -5.31
N ASP A 177 -8.35 -12.09 -4.94
CA ASP A 177 -7.69 -11.46 -3.79
C ASP A 177 -7.55 -9.94 -3.95
N TYR A 178 -7.29 -9.46 -5.17
CA TYR A 178 -7.20 -8.02 -5.42
C TYR A 178 -8.55 -7.33 -5.26
N GLY A 179 -9.60 -7.87 -5.86
CA GLY A 179 -10.94 -7.29 -5.73
C GLY A 179 -11.46 -7.31 -4.29
N ARG A 180 -11.17 -8.37 -3.54
CA ARG A 180 -11.45 -8.44 -2.09
C ARG A 180 -10.68 -7.36 -1.32
N ALA A 181 -9.37 -7.22 -1.57
CA ALA A 181 -8.56 -6.20 -0.91
C ALA A 181 -9.06 -4.77 -1.17
N VAL A 182 -9.49 -4.46 -2.41
CA VAL A 182 -10.11 -3.17 -2.75
C VAL A 182 -11.45 -2.97 -2.05
N ALA A 183 -12.30 -4.00 -2.00
CA ALA A 183 -13.59 -3.91 -1.31
C ALA A 183 -13.42 -3.70 0.20
N ASP A 184 -12.44 -4.35 0.84
CA ASP A 184 -12.12 -4.15 2.25
C ASP A 184 -11.58 -2.74 2.49
N ALA A 185 -10.69 -2.25 1.62
CA ALA A 185 -10.21 -0.87 1.66
C ALA A 185 -11.35 0.15 1.49
N ALA A 186 -12.35 -0.15 0.65
CA ALA A 186 -13.52 0.70 0.49
C ALA A 186 -14.38 0.75 1.75
N ARG A 187 -14.59 -0.39 2.43
CA ARG A 187 -15.31 -0.43 3.73
C ARG A 187 -14.62 0.43 4.78
N GLU A 188 -13.30 0.29 4.88
CA GLU A 188 -12.48 1.07 5.82
C GLU A 188 -12.53 2.58 5.49
N ALA A 189 -12.28 2.95 4.22
CA ALA A 189 -12.25 4.34 3.80
C ALA A 189 -13.62 5.03 3.93
N VAL A 190 -14.72 4.34 3.60
CA VAL A 190 -16.09 4.84 3.77
C VAL A 190 -16.39 5.15 5.23
N ALA A 191 -16.01 4.25 6.15
CA ALA A 191 -16.21 4.44 7.59
C ALA A 191 -15.42 5.65 8.12
N ILE A 192 -14.14 5.76 7.75
CA ILE A 192 -13.26 6.87 8.19
C ILE A 192 -13.75 8.22 7.64
N GLN A 193 -14.23 8.24 6.40
CA GLN A 193 -14.56 9.49 5.68
C GLN A 193 -16.02 9.92 5.84
N GLY A 194 -16.85 9.14 6.55
CA GLY A 194 -18.27 9.43 6.74
C GLY A 194 -19.07 9.36 5.44
N LEU A 195 -18.74 8.42 4.57
CA LEU A 195 -19.47 8.07 3.36
C LEU A 195 -20.45 6.90 3.65
N GLU A 196 -21.33 6.61 2.70
CA GLU A 196 -22.26 5.48 2.77
C GLU A 196 -21.84 4.40 1.78
N LEU A 197 -21.58 3.18 2.25
CA LEU A 197 -21.37 2.02 1.40
C LEU A 197 -22.70 1.31 1.14
N VAL A 198 -23.30 1.60 -0.01
CA VAL A 198 -24.63 1.10 -0.38
C VAL A 198 -24.60 -0.40 -0.71
N ALA A 199 -23.60 -0.84 -1.46
CA ALA A 199 -23.45 -2.24 -1.84
C ALA A 199 -22.01 -2.60 -2.20
N VAL A 200 -21.69 -3.89 -1.98
CA VAL A 200 -20.48 -4.53 -2.50
C VAL A 200 -20.93 -5.82 -3.19
N ASP A 201 -20.83 -5.87 -4.51
CA ASP A 201 -21.08 -7.08 -5.29
C ASP A 201 -19.79 -7.56 -5.95
N TYR A 202 -19.71 -8.86 -6.15
CA TYR A 202 -18.56 -9.51 -6.78
C TYR A 202 -18.98 -10.24 -8.06
N TYR A 203 -18.05 -10.29 -9.02
CA TYR A 203 -18.15 -11.10 -10.22
C TYR A 203 -16.93 -12.00 -10.37
N ASP A 204 -17.11 -13.14 -11.03
CA ASP A 204 -16.03 -14.05 -11.35
C ASP A 204 -15.15 -13.43 -12.45
N PRO A 205 -13.84 -13.21 -12.20
CA PRO A 205 -12.94 -12.66 -13.21
C PRO A 205 -12.69 -13.57 -14.40
N ALA A 206 -13.04 -14.87 -14.30
CA ALA A 206 -12.97 -15.82 -15.41
C ALA A 206 -14.26 -15.87 -16.25
N ALA A 207 -15.33 -15.20 -15.81
CA ALA A 207 -16.58 -15.14 -16.58
C ALA A 207 -16.39 -14.37 -17.90
N THR A 208 -17.14 -14.77 -18.91
CA THR A 208 -17.20 -14.10 -20.22
C THR A 208 -18.41 -13.21 -20.38
N ASP A 209 -19.43 -13.37 -19.52
CA ASP A 209 -20.66 -12.58 -19.48
C ASP A 209 -20.89 -12.00 -18.08
N PHE A 210 -20.99 -10.69 -18.02
CA PHE A 210 -21.23 -9.92 -16.78
C PHE A 210 -22.64 -9.35 -16.69
N THR A 211 -23.51 -9.65 -17.67
CA THR A 211 -24.85 -9.05 -17.82
C THR A 211 -25.69 -9.21 -16.54
N GLN A 212 -25.77 -10.41 -15.97
CA GLN A 212 -26.64 -10.68 -14.83
C GLN A 212 -26.16 -9.98 -13.55
N VAL A 213 -24.84 -9.98 -13.28
CA VAL A 213 -24.30 -9.31 -12.09
C VAL A 213 -24.44 -7.80 -12.20
N VAL A 214 -24.15 -7.23 -13.38
CA VAL A 214 -24.28 -5.79 -13.60
C VAL A 214 -25.74 -5.36 -13.55
N LYS A 215 -26.66 -6.10 -14.18
CA LYS A 215 -28.11 -5.81 -14.13
C LYS A 215 -28.65 -5.81 -12.70
N ARG A 216 -28.27 -6.82 -11.88
CA ARG A 216 -28.67 -6.90 -10.48
C ARG A 216 -28.06 -5.74 -9.67
N PHE A 217 -26.80 -5.41 -9.89
CA PHE A 217 -26.13 -4.29 -9.23
C PHE A 217 -26.81 -2.97 -9.57
N SER A 218 -27.09 -2.72 -10.84
CA SER A 218 -27.71 -1.50 -11.36
C SER A 218 -29.20 -1.35 -10.99
N ALA A 219 -29.88 -2.44 -10.63
CA ALA A 219 -31.30 -2.41 -10.27
C ALA A 219 -31.60 -1.73 -8.93
N ARG A 220 -30.56 -1.45 -8.11
CA ARG A 220 -30.74 -0.74 -6.84
C ARG A 220 -31.09 0.72 -7.10
N ARG A 221 -32.25 1.15 -6.55
CA ARG A 221 -32.78 2.49 -6.74
C ARG A 221 -32.69 3.29 -5.43
N GLY A 222 -32.61 4.59 -5.56
CA GLY A 222 -32.55 5.53 -4.45
C GLY A 222 -33.12 6.88 -4.87
N VAL A 223 -32.90 7.87 -4.03
CA VAL A 223 -33.27 9.25 -4.32
C VAL A 223 -31.97 10.04 -4.47
N THR A 224 -31.83 10.75 -5.59
CA THR A 224 -30.66 11.60 -5.82
C THR A 224 -30.64 12.78 -4.85
N PRO A 225 -29.51 13.48 -4.66
CA PRO A 225 -29.46 14.69 -3.85
C PRO A 225 -30.44 15.78 -4.27
N LYS A 226 -30.93 15.74 -5.51
CA LYS A 226 -31.97 16.65 -6.05
C LYS A 226 -33.41 16.18 -5.76
N GLY A 227 -33.59 15.09 -4.99
CA GLY A 227 -34.92 14.58 -4.64
C GLY A 227 -35.61 13.77 -5.75
N VAL A 228 -34.91 13.41 -6.82
CA VAL A 228 -35.44 12.67 -7.96
C VAL A 228 -35.11 11.18 -7.81
N PRO A 229 -36.07 10.24 -8.12
CA PRO A 229 -35.75 8.82 -8.20
C PRO A 229 -34.61 8.55 -9.19
N GLY A 230 -33.66 7.72 -8.81
CA GLY A 230 -32.49 7.44 -9.64
C GLY A 230 -31.67 6.26 -9.12
N SER A 231 -30.39 6.23 -9.42
CA SER A 231 -29.47 5.23 -8.88
C SER A 231 -29.37 5.31 -7.35
N ALA A 232 -29.18 4.17 -6.69
CA ALA A 232 -28.83 4.15 -5.28
C ALA A 232 -27.42 4.70 -5.00
N TYR A 233 -26.60 4.83 -6.04
CA TYR A 233 -25.19 5.25 -5.95
C TYR A 233 -25.00 6.66 -6.49
N ASP A 234 -24.11 7.44 -5.87
CA ASP A 234 -23.53 8.64 -6.45
C ASP A 234 -22.25 8.30 -7.24
N ALA A 235 -21.52 7.28 -6.77
CA ALA A 235 -20.35 6.76 -7.44
C ALA A 235 -20.22 5.23 -7.32
N VAL A 236 -19.55 4.61 -8.30
CA VAL A 236 -19.28 3.18 -8.34
C VAL A 236 -17.78 2.94 -8.50
N LEU A 237 -17.18 2.27 -7.51
CA LEU A 237 -15.78 1.83 -7.57
C LEU A 237 -15.71 0.50 -8.34
N LEU A 238 -14.91 0.51 -9.42
CA LEU A 238 -14.74 -0.61 -10.34
C LEU A 238 -13.24 -0.95 -10.48
N PRO A 239 -12.69 -1.82 -9.60
CA PRO A 239 -11.28 -2.15 -9.56
C PRO A 239 -10.91 -3.23 -10.58
N ASP A 240 -10.90 -2.89 -11.85
CA ASP A 240 -10.56 -3.80 -12.94
C ASP A 240 -9.78 -3.10 -14.04
N ASP A 241 -9.38 -3.84 -15.07
CA ASP A 241 -8.57 -3.37 -16.19
C ASP A 241 -9.00 -4.01 -17.54
N GLY A 242 -8.39 -3.56 -18.59
CA GLY A 242 -8.45 -4.16 -19.92
C GLY A 242 -9.84 -4.30 -20.50
N VAL A 243 -10.10 -5.44 -21.20
CA VAL A 243 -11.37 -5.70 -21.90
C VAL A 243 -12.52 -5.87 -20.93
N ARG A 244 -12.28 -6.50 -19.79
CA ARG A 244 -13.30 -6.76 -18.77
C ARG A 244 -13.83 -5.46 -18.16
N LEU A 245 -12.94 -4.53 -17.80
CA LEU A 245 -13.33 -3.19 -17.36
C LEU A 245 -14.25 -2.50 -18.36
N ARG A 246 -13.88 -2.50 -19.65
CA ARG A 246 -14.68 -1.87 -20.71
C ARG A 246 -16.06 -2.48 -20.85
N ASN A 247 -16.14 -3.81 -20.83
CA ASN A 247 -17.42 -4.52 -20.91
C ASN A 247 -18.33 -4.20 -19.72
N ILE A 248 -17.80 -4.24 -18.50
CA ILE A 248 -18.58 -3.94 -17.28
C ILE A 248 -19.02 -2.48 -17.26
N ALA A 249 -18.14 -1.53 -17.62
CA ALA A 249 -18.47 -0.11 -17.66
C ALA A 249 -19.57 0.19 -18.69
N SER A 250 -19.51 -0.43 -19.87
CA SER A 250 -20.55 -0.29 -20.90
C SER A 250 -21.91 -0.83 -20.42
N LEU A 251 -21.91 -1.99 -19.77
CA LEU A 251 -23.14 -2.56 -19.20
C LEU A 251 -23.69 -1.70 -18.05
N LEU A 252 -22.82 -1.16 -17.17
CA LEU A 252 -23.22 -0.24 -16.10
C LEU A 252 -23.87 1.03 -16.69
N SER A 253 -23.23 1.63 -17.70
CA SER A 253 -23.78 2.80 -18.38
C SER A 253 -25.14 2.51 -18.98
N TYR A 254 -25.31 1.36 -19.64
CA TYR A 254 -26.58 0.95 -20.23
C TYR A 254 -27.69 0.78 -19.18
N TYR A 255 -27.48 -0.07 -18.17
CA TYR A 255 -28.53 -0.39 -17.19
C TYR A 255 -28.80 0.73 -16.18
N MET A 256 -27.82 1.61 -15.91
CA MET A 256 -28.02 2.73 -15.00
C MET A 256 -28.67 3.94 -15.67
N SER A 257 -28.54 4.11 -17.00
CA SER A 257 -29.21 5.16 -17.75
C SER A 257 -30.67 4.85 -18.10
N GLU A 258 -31.15 3.63 -17.85
CA GLU A 258 -32.55 3.26 -18.10
C GLU A 258 -33.52 4.24 -17.40
N GLY A 259 -34.48 4.75 -18.15
CA GLY A 259 -35.47 5.72 -17.67
C GLY A 259 -34.92 7.16 -17.55
N GLY A 260 -33.78 7.48 -18.18
CA GLY A 260 -33.20 8.83 -18.16
C GLY A 260 -32.50 9.19 -16.84
N ALA A 261 -32.16 8.18 -16.04
CA ALA A 261 -31.45 8.40 -14.78
C ALA A 261 -30.01 8.86 -15.02
N GLU A 262 -29.51 9.71 -14.15
CA GLU A 262 -28.12 10.12 -14.15
C GLU A 262 -27.21 8.93 -13.80
N VAL A 263 -26.20 8.64 -14.64
CA VAL A 263 -25.26 7.54 -14.43
C VAL A 263 -24.29 7.94 -13.32
N PRO A 264 -24.08 7.10 -12.29
CA PRO A 264 -23.13 7.37 -11.22
C PRO A 264 -21.72 7.58 -11.75
N ARG A 265 -20.92 8.41 -11.03
CA ARG A 265 -19.50 8.59 -11.35
C ARG A 265 -18.76 7.26 -11.20
N LEU A 266 -18.06 6.83 -12.23
CA LEU A 266 -17.18 5.67 -12.12
C LEU A 266 -15.86 6.05 -11.46
N LEU A 267 -15.43 5.23 -10.53
CA LEU A 267 -14.16 5.37 -9.81
C LEU A 267 -13.30 4.14 -10.08
N GLY A 268 -12.01 4.37 -10.30
CA GLY A 268 -11.03 3.30 -10.53
C GLY A 268 -9.93 3.27 -9.47
N THR A 269 -9.01 2.36 -9.68
CA THR A 269 -7.72 2.29 -9.01
C THR A 269 -6.61 2.68 -9.99
N LEU A 270 -5.34 2.58 -9.60
CA LEU A 270 -4.18 2.81 -10.49
C LEU A 270 -4.22 1.92 -11.76
N LEU A 271 -4.98 0.83 -11.76
CA LEU A 271 -5.21 0.01 -12.96
C LEU A 271 -5.83 0.78 -14.13
N TRP A 272 -6.42 1.95 -13.83
CA TRP A 272 -6.99 2.84 -14.85
C TRP A 272 -5.98 3.80 -15.48
N ASP A 273 -4.72 3.80 -15.03
CA ASP A 273 -3.68 4.64 -15.65
C ASP A 273 -3.15 3.99 -16.94
N ASP A 274 -4.08 3.68 -17.85
CA ASP A 274 -3.83 3.12 -19.20
C ASP A 274 -4.34 4.13 -20.24
N PRO A 275 -3.45 4.68 -21.09
CA PRO A 275 -3.85 5.64 -22.14
C PRO A 275 -4.94 5.14 -23.09
N LYS A 276 -5.08 3.80 -23.23
CA LYS A 276 -6.12 3.20 -24.08
C LYS A 276 -7.53 3.43 -23.55
N LEU A 277 -7.70 3.71 -22.26
CA LEU A 277 -9.02 3.97 -21.67
C LEU A 277 -9.61 5.32 -22.10
N ALA A 278 -8.81 6.26 -22.61
CA ALA A 278 -9.31 7.52 -23.15
C ALA A 278 -10.28 7.35 -24.33
N ALA A 279 -10.18 6.23 -25.06
CA ALA A 279 -11.06 5.91 -26.18
C ALA A 279 -12.39 5.26 -25.77
N GLU A 280 -12.62 5.03 -24.48
CA GLU A 280 -13.81 4.30 -24.00
C GLU A 280 -14.90 5.26 -23.48
N PRO A 281 -15.99 5.46 -24.22
CA PRO A 281 -17.02 6.45 -23.85
C PRO A 281 -17.67 6.16 -22.49
N ALA A 282 -17.84 4.87 -22.12
CA ALA A 282 -18.41 4.48 -20.85
C ALA A 282 -17.55 4.82 -19.62
N LEU A 283 -16.26 5.08 -19.83
CA LEU A 283 -15.33 5.49 -18.77
C LEU A 283 -15.07 6.99 -18.75
N ALA A 284 -15.58 7.74 -19.76
CA ALA A 284 -15.37 9.18 -19.83
C ALA A 284 -15.85 9.89 -18.56
N GLY A 285 -15.03 10.76 -18.00
CA GLY A 285 -15.28 11.43 -16.74
C GLY A 285 -15.04 10.58 -15.51
N GLY A 286 -14.62 9.30 -15.64
CA GLY A 286 -14.26 8.44 -14.52
C GLY A 286 -12.99 8.91 -13.82
N TRP A 287 -12.91 8.74 -12.50
CA TRP A 287 -11.79 9.19 -11.67
C TRP A 287 -10.98 8.02 -11.13
N TYR A 288 -9.66 8.22 -11.06
CA TYR A 288 -8.76 7.23 -10.49
C TYR A 288 -7.54 7.89 -9.86
N PRO A 289 -6.95 7.28 -8.81
CA PRO A 289 -5.74 7.80 -8.19
C PRO A 289 -4.52 7.39 -9.02
N ALA A 290 -3.54 8.27 -9.14
CA ALA A 290 -2.30 8.01 -9.83
C ALA A 290 -1.13 8.79 -9.20
N PRO A 291 0.12 8.42 -9.43
CA PRO A 291 1.27 9.25 -9.14
C PRO A 291 1.20 10.58 -9.87
N SER A 292 1.84 11.62 -9.31
CA SER A 292 2.02 12.88 -10.01
C SER A 292 2.92 12.68 -11.23
N ALA A 293 2.46 13.12 -12.39
CA ALA A 293 3.16 12.86 -13.66
C ALA A 293 4.54 13.52 -13.75
N ALA A 294 4.73 14.70 -13.18
CA ALA A 294 5.95 15.50 -13.39
C ALA A 294 7.23 14.81 -12.88
N GLY A 295 7.20 14.30 -11.65
CA GLY A 295 8.34 13.58 -11.05
C GLY A 295 8.63 12.28 -11.75
N HIS A 296 7.58 11.52 -12.07
CA HIS A 296 7.68 10.23 -12.74
C HIS A 296 8.28 10.35 -14.14
N VAL A 297 7.78 11.29 -14.96
CA VAL A 297 8.31 11.56 -16.30
C VAL A 297 9.79 11.97 -16.25
N ALA A 298 10.16 12.84 -15.32
CA ALA A 298 11.56 13.23 -15.14
C ALA A 298 12.44 12.04 -14.75
N PHE A 299 11.96 11.13 -13.91
CA PHE A 299 12.66 9.89 -13.59
C PHE A 299 12.83 8.99 -14.82
N GLU A 300 11.76 8.74 -15.59
CA GLU A 300 11.82 7.92 -16.80
C GLU A 300 12.82 8.46 -17.83
N GLN A 301 12.89 9.79 -18.00
CA GLN A 301 13.86 10.44 -18.88
C GLN A 301 15.31 10.20 -18.42
N ARG A 302 15.58 10.34 -17.11
CA ARG A 302 16.92 10.05 -16.55
C ARG A 302 17.29 8.59 -16.68
N TYR A 303 16.35 7.69 -16.37
CA TYR A 303 16.53 6.26 -16.52
C TYR A 303 16.80 5.89 -17.98
N ALA A 304 15.99 6.40 -18.92
CA ALA A 304 16.14 6.11 -20.35
C ALA A 304 17.50 6.58 -20.89
N LYS A 305 18.00 7.71 -20.42
CA LYS A 305 19.33 8.23 -20.79
C LYS A 305 20.47 7.34 -20.32
N ALA A 306 20.34 6.71 -19.17
CA ALA A 306 21.38 5.88 -18.57
C ALA A 306 21.32 4.41 -19.00
N PHE A 307 20.12 3.84 -19.14
CA PHE A 307 19.90 2.40 -19.27
C PHE A 307 18.97 1.98 -20.43
N GLY A 308 18.41 2.95 -21.17
CA GLY A 308 17.39 2.67 -22.17
C GLY A 308 15.96 2.75 -21.63
N THR A 309 14.98 2.70 -22.52
CA THR A 309 13.57 2.91 -22.20
C THR A 309 13.00 1.80 -21.34
N LEU A 310 12.35 2.15 -20.23
CA LEU A 310 11.57 1.24 -19.40
C LEU A 310 10.29 0.79 -20.14
N SER A 311 9.91 -0.47 -19.92
CA SER A 311 8.56 -0.87 -20.31
C SER A 311 7.52 -0.22 -19.36
N PRO A 312 6.34 0.19 -19.85
CA PRO A 312 5.32 0.84 -19.00
C PRO A 312 4.92 -0.01 -17.78
N ARG A 313 4.98 -1.35 -17.88
CA ARG A 313 4.67 -2.26 -16.77
C ARG A 313 5.69 -2.22 -15.64
N LEU A 314 6.92 -1.84 -15.92
CA LEU A 314 8.00 -1.79 -14.94
C LEU A 314 8.25 -0.39 -14.39
N SER A 315 7.71 0.63 -15.04
CA SER A 315 8.01 2.02 -14.72
C SER A 315 7.68 2.38 -13.26
N GLY A 316 6.47 2.11 -12.79
CA GLY A 316 6.10 2.38 -11.39
C GLY A 316 6.92 1.56 -10.38
N LEU A 317 7.23 0.29 -10.72
CA LEU A 317 8.05 -0.54 -9.84
C LEU A 317 9.51 -0.07 -9.80
N ALA A 318 10.05 0.40 -10.91
CA ALA A 318 11.38 1.00 -10.99
C ALA A 318 11.44 2.32 -10.18
N GLY A 319 10.37 3.14 -10.20
CA GLY A 319 10.24 4.30 -9.34
C GLY A 319 10.34 3.95 -7.85
N ILE A 320 9.69 2.86 -7.41
CA ILE A 320 9.79 2.38 -6.02
C ILE A 320 11.22 1.95 -5.68
N ALA A 321 11.91 1.25 -6.57
CA ALA A 321 13.28 0.83 -6.36
C ALA A 321 14.24 2.03 -6.28
N TYR A 322 14.04 3.03 -7.14
CA TYR A 322 14.76 4.30 -7.07
C TYR A 322 14.51 5.00 -5.73
N ASP A 323 13.24 5.21 -5.33
CA ASP A 323 12.87 5.92 -4.10
C ASP A 323 13.43 5.23 -2.85
N SER A 324 13.40 3.90 -2.79
CA SER A 324 13.93 3.15 -1.65
C SER A 324 15.45 3.27 -1.52
N ALA A 325 16.17 3.23 -2.64
CA ALA A 325 17.62 3.41 -2.66
C ALA A 325 18.00 4.87 -2.35
N ALA A 326 17.24 5.83 -2.89
CA ALA A 326 17.38 7.26 -2.62
C ALA A 326 17.17 7.58 -1.13
N LEU A 327 16.12 7.00 -0.53
CA LEU A 327 15.85 7.13 0.91
C LEU A 327 17.00 6.56 1.73
N ALA A 328 17.45 5.35 1.43
CA ALA A 328 18.54 4.71 2.15
C ALA A 328 19.84 5.53 2.06
N ALA A 329 20.20 6.02 0.87
CA ALA A 329 21.37 6.84 0.65
C ALA A 329 21.27 8.22 1.34
N ALA A 330 20.08 8.85 1.30
CA ALA A 330 19.87 10.15 1.93
C ALA A 330 19.98 10.08 3.47
N LEU A 331 19.47 9.02 4.09
CA LEU A 331 19.62 8.79 5.53
C LEU A 331 21.07 8.48 5.92
N ALA A 332 21.83 7.84 5.04
CA ALA A 332 23.26 7.59 5.23
C ALA A 332 24.09 8.89 5.23
N ARG A 333 23.78 9.87 4.37
CA ARG A 333 24.49 11.17 4.25
C ARG A 333 24.49 11.98 5.52
N ASN A 334 23.48 11.85 6.36
CA ASN A 334 23.38 12.53 7.65
C ASN A 334 24.25 11.90 8.74
N GLY A 335 25.17 11.00 8.38
CA GLY A 335 26.34 10.64 9.14
C GLY A 335 26.27 9.37 9.97
N MET A 336 25.12 8.68 10.07
CA MET A 336 25.05 7.49 10.92
C MET A 336 24.13 6.36 10.41
N GLY A 337 23.49 6.52 9.23
CA GLY A 337 22.61 5.47 8.70
C GLY A 337 21.54 5.04 9.70
N ASP A 338 20.81 6.01 10.29
CA ASP A 338 19.72 5.68 11.20
C ASP A 338 18.51 5.18 10.41
N TYR A 339 18.31 3.87 10.44
CA TYR A 339 17.19 3.17 9.85
C TYR A 339 16.21 2.66 10.91
N GLY A 340 16.23 3.24 12.09
CA GLY A 340 15.27 2.95 13.15
C GLY A 340 13.85 3.33 12.78
N SER A 341 12.88 2.72 13.46
CA SER A 341 11.46 2.96 13.17
C SER A 341 11.06 4.43 13.31
N ALA A 342 11.62 5.16 14.25
CA ALA A 342 11.35 6.59 14.43
C ALA A 342 11.75 7.44 13.21
N THR A 343 12.87 7.11 12.57
CA THR A 343 13.36 7.81 11.38
C THR A 343 12.58 7.36 10.14
N LEU A 344 12.40 6.04 9.93
CA LEU A 344 11.70 5.51 8.77
C LEU A 344 10.21 5.86 8.79
N GLN A 345 9.59 5.95 9.95
CA GLN A 345 8.17 6.30 10.13
C GLN A 345 7.97 7.81 10.34
N ASN A 346 8.86 8.64 9.81
CA ASN A 346 8.71 10.09 9.88
C ASN A 346 7.30 10.51 9.41
N PRO A 347 6.49 11.18 10.26
CA PRO A 347 5.12 11.56 9.92
C PRO A 347 5.03 12.51 8.72
N ASN A 348 6.07 13.30 8.48
CA ASN A 348 6.14 14.18 7.31
C ASN A 348 6.42 13.41 6.01
N GLY A 349 6.88 12.17 6.11
CA GLY A 349 7.24 11.34 4.95
C GLY A 349 8.50 11.80 4.24
N PHE A 350 8.63 11.35 3.01
CA PHE A 350 9.80 11.54 2.14
C PHE A 350 9.33 11.94 0.74
N ALA A 351 10.15 12.69 0.02
CA ALA A 351 9.91 12.99 -1.38
C ALA A 351 10.42 11.84 -2.26
N GLY A 352 9.60 11.39 -3.19
CA GLY A 352 9.94 10.38 -4.19
C GLY A 352 9.60 10.84 -5.61
N VAL A 353 9.96 10.01 -6.60
CA VAL A 353 9.68 10.29 -8.02
C VAL A 353 8.18 10.24 -8.34
N ASP A 354 7.43 9.46 -7.57
CA ASP A 354 5.98 9.31 -7.68
C ASP A 354 5.19 10.21 -6.71
N GLY A 355 5.83 11.24 -6.17
CA GLY A 355 5.27 12.11 -5.15
C GLY A 355 5.77 11.79 -3.74
N ILE A 356 5.17 12.41 -2.73
CA ILE A 356 5.53 12.13 -1.34
C ILE A 356 5.05 10.74 -0.90
N PHE A 357 5.81 10.10 -0.02
CA PHE A 357 5.40 8.86 0.64
C PHE A 357 5.84 8.83 2.10
N ARG A 358 5.11 8.11 2.95
CA ARG A 358 5.52 7.81 4.32
C ARG A 358 5.32 6.34 4.64
N LEU A 359 6.06 5.85 5.62
CA LEU A 359 5.98 4.46 6.07
C LEU A 359 5.18 4.44 7.38
N GLY A 360 4.03 3.78 7.36
CA GLY A 360 3.17 3.65 8.54
C GLY A 360 3.72 2.66 9.56
N ALA A 361 3.33 2.81 10.82
CA ALA A 361 3.68 1.87 11.90
C ALA A 361 3.18 0.44 11.64
N ASN A 362 2.15 0.28 10.83
CA ASN A 362 1.63 -1.00 10.37
C ASN A 362 2.45 -1.63 9.23
N GLY A 363 3.55 -0.99 8.81
CA GLY A 363 4.38 -1.45 7.69
C GLY A 363 3.80 -1.15 6.30
N ILE A 364 2.74 -0.34 6.19
CA ILE A 364 2.14 0.03 4.91
C ILE A 364 2.66 1.40 4.48
N ALA A 365 3.15 1.51 3.25
CA ALA A 365 3.48 2.80 2.67
C ALA A 365 2.22 3.53 2.22
N GLU A 366 2.08 4.78 2.65
CA GLU A 366 1.10 5.73 2.15
C GLU A 366 1.77 6.63 1.11
N ARG A 367 1.03 6.97 0.04
CA ARG A 367 1.55 7.81 -1.04
C ARG A 367 0.64 8.99 -1.29
N GLY A 368 1.24 10.15 -1.56
CA GLY A 368 0.53 11.34 -1.98
C GLY A 368 0.13 11.22 -3.45
N LEU A 369 -1.03 10.60 -3.69
CA LEU A 369 -1.54 10.40 -5.05
C LEU A 369 -2.38 11.59 -5.52
N THR A 370 -2.23 11.96 -6.78
CA THR A 370 -3.16 12.83 -7.51
C THR A 370 -4.44 12.07 -7.84
N VAL A 371 -5.49 12.76 -8.27
CA VAL A 371 -6.65 12.13 -8.92
C VAL A 371 -6.71 12.60 -10.36
N LYS A 372 -6.79 11.64 -11.27
CA LYS A 372 -6.96 11.87 -12.70
C LYS A 372 -8.38 11.56 -13.15
N GLU A 373 -8.82 12.23 -14.18
CA GLU A 373 -10.08 11.97 -14.88
C GLU A 373 -9.79 11.45 -16.28
N ILE A 374 -10.51 10.41 -16.70
CA ILE A 374 -10.47 9.93 -18.09
C ILE A 374 -11.19 10.95 -18.98
N ALA A 375 -10.46 11.53 -19.93
CA ALA A 375 -11.00 12.46 -20.94
C ALA A 375 -10.69 11.94 -22.35
N PRO A 376 -11.45 12.35 -23.38
CA PRO A 376 -11.24 11.90 -24.77
C PRO A 376 -9.83 12.18 -25.31
N THR A 377 -9.17 13.19 -24.79
CA THR A 377 -7.79 13.58 -25.17
C THR A 377 -6.70 12.94 -24.30
N GLY A 378 -7.06 12.02 -23.42
CA GLY A 378 -6.17 11.41 -22.43
C GLY A 378 -6.58 11.75 -21.00
N ALA A 379 -5.85 11.24 -20.03
CA ALA A 379 -6.12 11.51 -18.62
C ALA A 379 -5.69 12.94 -18.24
N ARG A 380 -6.53 13.64 -17.47
CA ARG A 380 -6.23 14.97 -16.91
C ARG A 380 -6.26 14.94 -15.38
N GLU A 381 -5.42 15.69 -14.74
CA GLU A 381 -5.42 15.84 -13.29
C GLU A 381 -6.60 16.71 -12.84
N VAL A 382 -7.40 16.23 -11.89
CA VAL A 382 -8.57 16.91 -11.33
C VAL A 382 -8.51 17.04 -9.81
N GLY A 383 -7.59 16.33 -9.15
CA GLY A 383 -7.32 16.45 -7.73
C GLY A 383 -5.82 16.41 -7.49
N THR A 384 -5.24 17.50 -6.99
CA THR A 384 -3.79 17.62 -6.75
C THR A 384 -3.30 16.63 -5.71
N ALA A 385 -2.09 16.12 -5.90
CA ALA A 385 -1.41 15.33 -4.88
C ALA A 385 -1.15 16.20 -3.64
N PRO A 386 -1.29 15.67 -2.43
CA PRO A 386 -0.90 16.40 -1.23
C PRO A 386 0.61 16.68 -1.24
N SER A 387 0.99 17.87 -0.79
CA SER A 387 2.41 18.25 -0.62
C SER A 387 2.94 17.88 0.77
N ALA A 388 2.06 17.49 1.70
CA ALA A 388 2.39 17.02 3.05
C ALA A 388 1.32 16.02 3.51
N PHE A 389 1.70 15.11 4.39
CA PHE A 389 0.75 14.27 5.11
C PHE A 389 0.17 15.01 6.31
N GLN A 390 -1.10 14.83 6.55
CA GLN A 390 -1.83 15.37 7.72
C GLN A 390 -1.89 14.34 8.85
#